data_7a5e158bf53918967066be712e11517f
#
_entry.id   7a5e158bf53918967066be712e11517f
#
_cell.length_a   1.000
_cell.length_b   1.000
_cell.length_c   1.000
_cell.angle_alpha   90.00
_cell.angle_beta   90.00
_cell.angle_gamma   90.00
#
_symmetry.space_group_name_H-M   'P 1'
#
loop_
_entity.id
_entity.type
_entity.pdbx_description
1 polymer ?
#
loop_
_entity_poly.entity_id
_entity_poly.type
_entity_poly.pdbx_seq_one_letter_code
_entity_poly.pdbx_strand_id
1 'polypeptide(L)'
;YIVKCALMNMNTPTIKEALEEFRKEDIDTVVVVPLFLARGVHINKDIPEVLGLPEGSYRGSFMKNGSQVPLIYADPIGSDPLLAELMLKNAARALKERL
;
A
#
# COMPACT_ATOMS: atom_id res chain seq x y z
N TYR A 1 4.06 12.12 -9.18
CA TYR A 1 3.22 11.22 -8.38
C TYR A 1 2.69 11.93 -7.14
N ILE A 2 1.45 11.63 -6.79
CA ILE A 2 0.86 12.09 -5.54
C ILE A 2 0.83 10.89 -4.59
N VAL A 3 1.48 10.99 -3.44
CA VAL A 3 1.59 9.89 -2.48
C VAL A 3 0.82 10.22 -1.22
N LYS A 4 -0.06 9.31 -0.81
CA LYS A 4 -0.80 9.40 0.44
C LYS A 4 -0.60 8.12 1.24
N CYS A 5 -0.47 8.25 2.54
CA CYS A 5 -0.32 7.11 3.45
C CYS A 5 -1.63 6.81 4.15
N ALA A 6 -1.87 5.54 4.42
CA ALA A 6 -3.03 5.09 5.17
C ALA A 6 -2.62 4.02 6.15
N LEU A 7 -3.38 3.91 7.23
CA LEU A 7 -3.10 2.95 8.30
C LEU A 7 -4.23 1.94 8.43
N MET A 8 -3.90 0.75 8.89
CA MET A 8 -4.86 -0.31 9.17
C MET A 8 -5.38 -0.19 10.60
N ASN A 9 -6.56 -0.82 10.84
CA ASN A 9 -7.10 -1.04 12.19
C ASN A 9 -7.23 0.22 13.04
N MET A 10 -8.31 0.94 12.91
CA MET A 10 -8.68 2.06 13.79
C MET A 10 -7.64 3.19 13.90
N ASN A 11 -6.56 3.12 13.17
CA ASN A 11 -5.58 4.21 13.09
C ASN A 11 -5.95 5.17 11.96
N THR A 12 -5.58 6.43 12.08
CA THR A 12 -5.89 7.44 11.08
C THR A 12 -4.62 7.99 10.43
N PRO A 13 -4.66 8.33 9.13
CA PRO A 13 -5.84 8.20 8.24
C PRO A 13 -6.09 6.73 7.85
N THR A 14 -7.35 6.36 7.74
CA THR A 14 -7.74 5.03 7.26
C THR A 14 -7.57 4.95 5.75
N ILE A 15 -7.65 3.71 5.21
CA ILE A 15 -7.60 3.50 3.76
C ILE A 15 -8.74 4.28 3.08
N LYS A 16 -9.94 4.23 3.64
CA LYS A 16 -11.09 4.95 3.08
C LYS A 16 -10.88 6.45 3.09
N GLU A 17 -10.33 7.00 4.17
CA GLU A 17 -10.05 8.42 4.26
C GLU A 17 -9.00 8.86 3.24
N ALA A 18 -7.95 8.07 3.06
CA ALA A 18 -6.93 8.35 2.06
C ALA A 18 -7.50 8.30 0.65
N LEU A 19 -8.37 7.33 0.35
CA LEU A 19 -9.04 7.25 -0.95
C LEU A 19 -9.94 8.48 -1.20
N GLU A 20 -10.65 8.95 -0.17
CA GLU A 20 -11.46 10.16 -0.29
C GLU A 20 -10.61 11.38 -0.68
N GLU A 21 -9.40 11.48 -0.14
CA GLU A 21 -8.50 12.56 -0.50
C GLU A 21 -8.12 12.53 -1.98
N PHE A 22 -8.00 11.35 -2.58
CA PHE A 22 -7.68 11.22 -4.00
C PHE A 22 -8.82 11.67 -4.92
N ARG A 23 -10.05 11.74 -4.45
CA ARG A 23 -11.17 12.19 -5.28
C ARG A 23 -11.00 13.63 -5.75
N LYS A 24 -10.25 14.42 -5.01
CA LYS A 24 -9.99 15.84 -5.31
C LYS A 24 -8.77 16.05 -6.20
N GLU A 25 -8.01 14.99 -6.44
CA GLU A 25 -6.75 15.09 -7.17
C GLU A 25 -6.95 14.81 -8.67
N ASP A 26 -6.11 15.41 -9.48
CA ASP A 26 -6.09 15.19 -10.92
C ASP A 26 -5.23 13.97 -11.20
N ILE A 27 -5.85 12.80 -11.14
CA ILE A 27 -5.17 11.51 -11.31
C ILE A 27 -5.93 10.64 -12.30
N ASP A 28 -5.22 9.72 -12.94
CA ASP A 28 -5.80 8.77 -13.88
C ASP A 28 -5.67 7.31 -13.45
N THR A 29 -4.96 7.04 -12.37
CA THR A 29 -4.75 5.69 -11.85
C THR A 29 -4.43 5.78 -10.37
N VAL A 30 -4.98 4.86 -9.58
CA VAL A 30 -4.65 4.69 -8.17
C VAL A 30 -3.91 3.38 -8.00
N VAL A 31 -2.73 3.43 -7.40
CA VAL A 31 -1.96 2.22 -7.08
C VAL A 31 -1.83 2.12 -5.56
N VAL A 32 -2.26 1.00 -5.02
CA VAL A 32 -2.18 0.73 -3.58
C VAL A 32 -1.05 -0.26 -3.34
N VAL A 33 -0.07 0.15 -2.56
CA VAL A 33 1.08 -0.67 -2.22
C VAL A 33 1.07 -0.96 -0.73
N PRO A 34 0.84 -2.23 -0.33
CA PRO A 34 0.87 -2.58 1.08
C PRO A 34 2.31 -2.64 1.60
N LEU A 35 2.56 -1.99 2.71
CA LEU A 35 3.88 -1.98 3.33
C LEU A 35 3.94 -3.07 4.41
N PHE A 36 4.06 -4.31 3.96
CA PHE A 36 4.13 -5.49 4.80
C PHE A 36 5.27 -6.39 4.35
N LEU A 37 5.86 -7.12 5.28
CA LEU A 37 6.99 -8.02 5.00
C LEU A 37 6.54 -9.40 4.52
N ALA A 38 5.31 -9.77 4.81
CA ALA A 38 4.78 -11.09 4.43
C ALA A 38 3.29 -10.98 4.15
N ARG A 39 2.79 -11.92 3.37
CA ARG A 39 1.36 -12.02 3.11
C ARG A 39 0.65 -12.60 4.33
N GLY A 40 -0.59 -12.19 4.54
CA GLY A 40 -1.44 -12.68 5.60
C GLY A 40 -2.86 -12.21 5.36
N VAL A 41 -3.70 -12.30 6.38
CA VAL A 41 -5.12 -11.93 6.28
C VAL A 41 -5.28 -10.48 5.81
N HIS A 42 -4.46 -9.56 6.30
CA HIS A 42 -4.56 -8.16 5.89
C HIS A 42 -4.31 -7.98 4.39
N ILE A 43 -3.28 -8.65 3.86
CA ILE A 43 -2.90 -8.53 2.45
C ILE A 43 -3.92 -9.24 1.55
N ASN A 44 -4.30 -10.46 1.92
CA ASN A 44 -5.09 -11.32 1.04
C ASN A 44 -6.59 -11.07 1.13
N LYS A 45 -7.07 -10.51 2.21
CA LYS A 45 -8.50 -10.37 2.45
C LYS A 45 -8.90 -8.95 2.87
N ASP A 46 -8.35 -8.44 3.97
CA ASP A 46 -8.85 -7.21 4.58
C ASP A 46 -8.68 -5.99 3.70
N ILE A 47 -7.49 -5.80 3.13
CA ILE A 47 -7.24 -4.65 2.26
C ILE A 47 -8.04 -4.74 0.97
N PRO A 48 -8.06 -5.89 0.26
CA PRO A 48 -8.91 -6.02 -0.93
C PRO A 48 -10.38 -5.74 -0.66
N GLU A 49 -10.93 -6.18 0.47
CA GLU A 49 -12.31 -5.89 0.83
C GLU A 49 -12.56 -4.38 0.97
N VAL A 50 -11.68 -3.68 1.65
CA VAL A 50 -11.80 -2.22 1.83
C VAL A 50 -11.70 -1.49 0.50
N LEU A 51 -10.86 -1.99 -0.41
CA LEU A 51 -10.70 -1.42 -1.74
C LEU A 51 -11.85 -1.77 -2.69
N GLY A 52 -12.73 -2.67 -2.29
CA GLY A 52 -13.84 -3.13 -3.14
C GLY A 52 -13.39 -4.05 -4.27
N LEU A 53 -12.28 -4.75 -4.10
CA LEU A 53 -11.77 -5.68 -5.09
C LEU A 53 -12.46 -7.03 -4.98
N PRO A 54 -12.80 -7.66 -6.12
CA PRO A 54 -13.27 -9.05 -6.10
C PRO A 54 -12.21 -9.97 -5.51
N GLU A 55 -12.65 -11.06 -4.88
CA GLU A 55 -11.73 -12.03 -4.30
C GLU A 55 -10.73 -12.53 -5.34
N GLY A 56 -9.45 -12.50 -4.98
CA GLY A 56 -8.36 -12.93 -5.86
C GLY A 56 -7.99 -11.94 -6.95
N SER A 57 -8.63 -10.77 -7.01
CA SER A 57 -8.34 -9.77 -8.03
C SER A 57 -7.38 -8.71 -7.51
N TYR A 58 -6.47 -8.28 -8.37
CA TYR A 58 -5.52 -7.21 -8.10
C TYR A 58 -5.87 -5.92 -8.85
N ARG A 59 -7.02 -5.89 -9.48
CA ARG A 59 -7.45 -4.73 -10.27
C ARG A 59 -8.92 -4.44 -10.01
N GLY A 60 -9.22 -3.18 -9.84
CA GLY A 60 -10.59 -2.68 -9.69
C GLY A 60 -10.70 -1.27 -10.23
N SER A 61 -11.72 -0.56 -9.76
CA SER A 61 -11.99 0.80 -10.18
C SER A 61 -12.13 1.70 -8.97
N PHE A 62 -11.71 2.94 -9.12
CA PHE A 62 -11.91 3.99 -8.15
C PHE A 62 -12.80 5.07 -8.77
N MET A 63 -13.91 5.39 -8.12
CA MET A 63 -14.83 6.42 -8.56
C MET A 63 -14.33 7.80 -8.15
N LYS A 64 -13.98 8.60 -9.14
CA LYS A 64 -13.49 9.96 -8.92
C LYS A 64 -14.45 10.95 -9.59
N ASN A 65 -15.18 11.72 -8.80
CA ASN A 65 -16.04 12.82 -9.28
C ASN A 65 -16.70 12.59 -10.65
N GLY A 66 -17.49 11.51 -10.76
CA GLY A 66 -18.23 11.21 -11.98
C GLY A 66 -17.50 10.41 -13.03
N SER A 67 -16.24 10.05 -12.81
CA SER A 67 -15.50 9.18 -13.70
C SER A 67 -14.81 8.06 -12.91
N GLN A 68 -14.56 6.95 -13.59
CA GLN A 68 -13.84 5.82 -12.98
C GLN A 68 -12.41 5.82 -13.46
N VAL A 69 -11.48 5.58 -12.54
CA VAL A 69 -10.07 5.37 -12.87
C VAL A 69 -9.64 4.00 -12.39
N PRO A 70 -8.65 3.37 -13.04
CA PRO A 70 -8.15 2.08 -12.57
C PRO A 70 -7.57 2.17 -11.16
N LEU A 71 -7.86 1.14 -10.36
CA LEU A 71 -7.24 0.94 -9.05
C LEU A 71 -6.47 -0.36 -9.11
N ILE A 72 -5.18 -0.29 -8.89
CA ILE A 72 -4.28 -1.43 -8.95
C ILE A 72 -3.76 -1.74 -7.56
N TYR A 73 -3.81 -3.01 -7.18
CA TYR A 73 -3.32 -3.48 -5.90
C TYR A 73 -1.98 -4.19 -6.12
N ALA A 74 -0.92 -3.59 -5.64
CA ALA A 74 0.44 -4.12 -5.83
C ALA A 74 0.77 -5.18 -4.78
N ASP A 75 1.80 -5.97 -5.06
CA ASP A 75 2.32 -6.92 -4.09
C ASP A 75 3.01 -6.18 -2.94
N PRO A 76 3.03 -6.78 -1.73
CA PRO A 76 3.79 -6.24 -0.62
C PRO A 76 5.29 -6.33 -0.89
N ILE A 77 6.09 -5.61 -0.10
CA ILE A 77 7.55 -5.65 -0.22
C ILE A 77 8.04 -7.09 -0.07
N GLY A 78 7.55 -7.81 0.94
CA GLY A 78 7.85 -9.21 1.13
C GLY A 78 9.33 -9.50 1.29
N SER A 79 9.79 -10.57 0.65
CA SER A 79 11.16 -11.07 0.76
C SER A 79 12.04 -10.64 -0.41
N ASP A 80 11.86 -9.44 -0.90
CA ASP A 80 12.67 -8.91 -2.00
C ASP A 80 14.15 -8.85 -1.60
N PRO A 81 15.09 -9.25 -2.49
CA PRO A 81 16.54 -9.17 -2.21
C PRO A 81 17.01 -7.77 -1.81
N LEU A 82 16.40 -6.72 -2.33
CA LEU A 82 16.75 -5.35 -1.95
C LEU A 82 16.47 -5.08 -0.48
N LEU A 83 15.44 -5.71 0.09
CA LEU A 83 15.16 -5.58 1.52
C LEU A 83 16.27 -6.22 2.36
N ALA A 84 16.77 -7.38 1.94
CA ALA A 84 17.88 -8.04 2.61
C ALA A 84 19.16 -7.19 2.55
N GLU A 85 19.42 -6.58 1.42
CA GLU A 85 20.56 -5.66 1.29
C GLU A 85 20.44 -4.47 2.23
N LEU A 86 19.25 -3.89 2.35
CA LEU A 86 19.01 -2.79 3.25
C LEU A 86 19.20 -3.20 4.71
N MET A 87 18.75 -4.38 5.08
CA MET A 87 18.92 -4.90 6.43
C MET A 87 20.40 -5.08 6.77
N LEU A 88 21.18 -5.64 5.85
CA LEU A 88 22.63 -5.80 6.02
C LEU A 88 23.34 -4.45 6.15
N LYS A 89 22.95 -3.49 5.35
CA LYS A 89 23.50 -2.14 5.41
C LYS A 89 23.20 -1.49 6.77
N ASN A 90 22.00 -1.65 7.27
CA ASN A 90 21.63 -1.11 8.57
C ASN A 90 22.37 -1.80 9.71
N ALA A 91 22.57 -3.11 9.63
CA ALA A 91 23.34 -3.86 10.61
C ALA A 91 24.80 -3.40 10.65
N ALA A 92 25.42 -3.25 9.48
CA ALA A 92 26.80 -2.77 9.38
C ALA A 92 26.95 -1.38 9.98
N ARG A 93 26.01 -0.49 9.69
CA ARG A 93 26.01 0.85 10.26
C ARG A 93 25.86 0.83 11.79
N ALA A 94 24.97 -0.01 12.31
CA ALA A 94 24.75 -0.13 13.73
C ALA A 94 26.01 -0.64 14.46
N LEU A 95 26.70 -1.62 13.86
CA LEU A 95 27.96 -2.11 14.42
C LEU A 95 29.03 -1.01 14.46
N LYS A 96 29.10 -0.20 13.43
CA LYS A 96 30.08 0.89 13.39
C LYS A 96 29.79 1.99 14.40
N GLU A 97 28.50 2.34 14.57
CA GLU A 97 28.12 3.48 15.40
C GLU A 97 27.89 3.14 16.87
N ARG A 98 27.53 1.90 17.19
CA ARG A 98 27.04 1.52 18.53
C ARG A 98 27.87 0.46 19.23
N LEU A 99 28.86 -0.11 18.56
CA LEU A 99 29.74 -1.10 19.17
C LEU A 99 30.94 -0.42 19.94
#